data_d19d64bb9235e150d582f73efb9a4687
#
_entry.id   d19d64bb9235e150d582f73efb9a4687
#
_cell.length_a   1.000
_cell.length_b   1.000
_cell.length_c   1.000
_cell.angle_alpha   90.00
_cell.angle_beta   90.00
_cell.angle_gamma   90.00
#
_symmetry.space_group_name_H-M   'P 1'
#
loop_
_entity.id
_entity.type
_entity.pdbx_description
1 polymer ?
#
loop_
_entity_poly.entity_id
_entity_poly.type
_entity_poly.pdbx_seq_one_letter_code
_entity_poly.pdbx_strand_id
1 'polypeptide(L)'
;MSLQLRRKTHESVVYIDRDSAPRIMPSGEDFILEDLPIGTRVLYPNPPIKGLPNREAAIRYALNHPHGCDPLFAQLEPGMRVTVAVDDISLPLPPMATPDIRQTMLEIVLDMLAGHGVDDVHIIIANSLHRKMTEWEMKRMVGSRIFNEYYPDRYYNHDAEWTEGLIKIGETRHKEPLVLNRRAAESDLLIYCNINLVPMDGGHKSVAVGLCDYESLRAHHEPQTIRDSDSYMDPARSALNHKCTELGKIVDNELNVFHIETAINNRMYKGDMDFLLKNEDDFTAFDRMKFEAMRYTMSKLPRPARRKLLHSKPAQYEMIACHAGKTEPVHERIIAKAFE
;
A
#
# COMPACT_ATOMS: atom_id res chain seq x y z
N MET A 1 -15.37 40.76 -25.35
CA MET A 1 -14.69 40.14 -24.21
C MET A 1 -13.96 38.89 -24.75
N SER A 2 -12.64 38.98 -24.94
CA SER A 2 -11.86 37.83 -25.42
C SER A 2 -11.75 36.85 -24.28
N LEU A 3 -12.25 35.64 -24.47
CA LEU A 3 -11.91 34.47 -23.66
C LEU A 3 -10.38 34.30 -23.78
N GLN A 4 -9.62 34.80 -22.82
CA GLN A 4 -8.25 34.38 -22.65
C GLN A 4 -8.29 32.91 -22.22
N LEU A 5 -8.02 32.04 -23.19
CA LEU A 5 -7.74 30.63 -22.90
C LEU A 5 -6.64 30.56 -21.82
N ARG A 6 -6.99 30.08 -20.63
CA ARG A 6 -6.03 29.78 -19.58
C ARG A 6 -4.89 28.97 -20.17
N ARG A 7 -3.68 29.50 -20.15
CA ARG A 7 -2.50 28.69 -20.47
C ARG A 7 -2.27 27.74 -19.30
N LYS A 8 -2.64 26.48 -19.49
CA LYS A 8 -2.24 25.39 -18.60
C LYS A 8 -0.70 25.39 -18.58
N THR A 9 -0.08 25.87 -17.52
CA THR A 9 1.39 25.94 -17.39
C THR A 9 1.98 24.56 -17.07
N HIS A 10 1.16 23.65 -16.57
CA HIS A 10 1.49 22.26 -16.29
C HIS A 10 0.22 21.43 -16.30
N GLU A 11 0.28 20.19 -16.80
CA GLU A 11 -0.92 19.33 -16.93
C GLU A 11 -1.56 19.00 -15.58
N SER A 12 -0.74 18.82 -14.54
CA SER A 12 -1.19 18.42 -13.20
C SER A 12 -1.36 19.61 -12.23
N VAL A 13 -1.13 20.86 -12.65
CA VAL A 13 -1.23 22.03 -11.76
C VAL A 13 -2.29 23.00 -12.26
N VAL A 14 -3.27 23.26 -11.39
CA VAL A 14 -4.27 24.31 -11.61
C VAL A 14 -3.99 25.47 -10.67
N TYR A 15 -3.93 26.67 -11.23
CA TYR A 15 -3.85 27.90 -10.46
C TYR A 15 -5.24 28.47 -10.26
N ILE A 16 -5.59 28.69 -9.00
CA ILE A 16 -6.87 29.31 -8.65
C ILE A 16 -6.86 30.78 -9.03
N ASP A 17 -7.88 31.19 -9.76
CA ASP A 17 -8.16 32.57 -10.13
C ASP A 17 -9.61 32.95 -9.80
N ARG A 18 -10.08 34.10 -10.27
CA ARG A 18 -11.43 34.62 -10.00
C ARG A 18 -12.55 33.80 -10.64
N ASP A 19 -12.22 33.03 -11.68
CA ASP A 19 -13.19 32.26 -12.47
C ASP A 19 -13.11 30.77 -12.11
N SER A 20 -12.25 30.40 -11.15
CA SER A 20 -12.08 29.02 -10.71
C SER A 20 -13.32 28.53 -9.94
N ALA A 21 -13.75 27.32 -10.26
CA ALA A 21 -14.79 26.64 -9.49
C ALA A 21 -14.29 26.26 -8.08
N PRO A 22 -15.19 26.21 -7.08
CA PRO A 22 -14.86 25.66 -5.78
C PRO A 22 -14.30 24.24 -5.90
N ARG A 23 -13.36 23.88 -5.01
CA ARG A 23 -12.69 22.57 -5.01
C ARG A 23 -13.35 21.60 -4.05
N ILE A 24 -13.39 20.34 -4.47
CA ILE A 24 -13.90 19.23 -3.66
C ILE A 24 -12.82 18.85 -2.67
N MET A 25 -13.15 18.91 -1.38
CA MET A 25 -12.26 18.49 -0.30
C MET A 25 -12.92 17.36 0.50
N PRO A 26 -12.22 16.23 0.72
CA PRO A 26 -12.69 15.23 1.67
C PRO A 26 -12.65 15.82 3.09
N SER A 27 -13.72 15.61 3.86
CA SER A 27 -13.82 16.07 5.25
C SER A 27 -14.40 14.94 6.11
N GLY A 28 -13.53 14.06 6.61
CA GLY A 28 -13.94 12.85 7.32
C GLY A 28 -14.80 11.93 6.46
N GLU A 29 -16.08 11.78 6.82
CA GLU A 29 -17.06 10.97 6.08
C GLU A 29 -17.90 11.81 5.10
N ASP A 30 -17.45 13.01 4.76
CA ASP A 30 -18.19 13.96 3.92
C ASP A 30 -17.30 14.58 2.84
N PHE A 31 -17.93 15.32 1.93
CA PHE A 31 -17.26 16.16 0.97
C PHE A 31 -17.73 17.59 1.14
N ILE A 32 -16.78 18.52 1.16
CA ILE A 32 -17.05 19.96 1.20
C ILE A 32 -16.56 20.62 -0.10
N LEU A 33 -17.14 21.76 -0.42
CA LEU A 33 -16.67 22.64 -1.48
C LEU A 33 -15.95 23.81 -0.84
N GLU A 34 -14.71 24.03 -1.24
CA GLU A 34 -13.87 25.12 -0.75
C GLU A 34 -13.52 26.11 -1.84
N ASP A 35 -13.79 27.37 -1.58
CA ASP A 35 -13.29 28.49 -2.38
C ASP A 35 -11.87 28.82 -1.94
N LEU A 36 -10.90 28.34 -2.69
CA LEU A 36 -9.49 28.56 -2.38
C LEU A 36 -9.03 29.96 -2.73
N PRO A 37 -8.10 30.57 -1.98
CA PRO A 37 -7.53 31.88 -2.28
C PRO A 37 -6.94 31.97 -3.69
N ILE A 38 -7.08 33.12 -4.34
CA ILE A 38 -6.47 33.40 -5.66
C ILE A 38 -4.96 33.18 -5.57
N GLY A 39 -4.39 32.48 -6.55
CA GLY A 39 -2.96 32.14 -6.59
C GLY A 39 -2.64 30.79 -5.93
N THR A 40 -3.59 30.14 -5.26
CA THR A 40 -3.39 28.76 -4.76
C THR A 40 -3.08 27.82 -5.92
N ARG A 41 -2.15 26.90 -5.71
CA ARG A 41 -1.83 25.82 -6.63
C ARG A 41 -2.52 24.53 -6.15
N VAL A 42 -3.37 23.96 -6.98
CA VAL A 42 -3.99 22.66 -6.74
C VAL A 42 -3.30 21.64 -7.63
N LEU A 43 -2.78 20.59 -7.01
CA LEU A 43 -2.10 19.50 -7.69
C LEU A 43 -3.07 18.34 -7.90
N TYR A 44 -3.25 17.95 -9.14
CA TYR A 44 -4.02 16.78 -9.53
C TYR A 44 -3.09 15.67 -9.97
N PRO A 45 -3.37 14.41 -9.61
CA PRO A 45 -2.61 13.28 -10.14
C PRO A 45 -2.82 13.15 -11.64
N ASN A 46 -1.87 12.53 -12.32
CA ASN A 46 -2.04 12.13 -13.71
C ASN A 46 -3.20 11.12 -13.84
N PRO A 47 -3.82 11.02 -15.03
CA PRO A 47 -4.81 9.98 -15.29
C PRO A 47 -4.26 8.58 -14.96
N PRO A 48 -5.10 7.66 -14.44
CA PRO A 48 -4.64 6.33 -14.08
C PRO A 48 -4.01 5.58 -15.25
N ILE A 49 -2.82 5.03 -15.05
CA ILE A 49 -2.20 4.09 -15.99
C ILE A 49 -3.11 2.85 -16.06
N LYS A 50 -3.25 2.29 -17.24
CA LYS A 50 -4.06 1.07 -17.45
C LYS A 50 -3.44 -0.11 -16.71
N GLY A 51 -4.26 -0.84 -15.96
CA GLY A 51 -3.87 -2.05 -15.27
C GLY A 51 -3.48 -3.20 -16.20
N LEU A 52 -2.74 -4.14 -15.67
CA LEU A 52 -2.38 -5.38 -16.37
C LEU A 52 -3.65 -6.18 -16.71
N PRO A 53 -3.71 -6.77 -17.89
CA PRO A 53 -4.91 -7.47 -18.36
C PRO A 53 -5.22 -8.74 -17.57
N ASN A 54 -4.20 -9.38 -16.99
CA ASN A 54 -4.33 -10.59 -16.19
C ASN A 54 -3.34 -10.55 -15.01
N ARG A 55 -3.84 -10.14 -13.84
CA ARG A 55 -3.02 -10.00 -12.64
C ARG A 55 -2.50 -11.34 -12.11
N GLU A 56 -3.29 -12.42 -12.21
CA GLU A 56 -2.87 -13.75 -11.76
C GLU A 56 -1.69 -14.27 -12.59
N ALA A 57 -1.79 -14.13 -13.91
CA ALA A 57 -0.69 -14.50 -14.81
C ALA A 57 0.57 -13.68 -14.50
N ALA A 58 0.44 -12.38 -14.22
CA ALA A 58 1.58 -11.53 -13.88
C ALA A 58 2.24 -11.93 -12.55
N ILE A 59 1.45 -12.26 -11.52
CA ILE A 59 1.98 -12.75 -10.24
C ILE A 59 2.70 -14.08 -10.45
N ARG A 60 2.08 -15.06 -11.12
CA ARG A 60 2.70 -16.35 -11.41
C ARG A 60 3.98 -16.20 -12.22
N TYR A 61 3.99 -15.29 -13.18
CA TYR A 61 5.19 -14.99 -13.95
C TYR A 61 6.31 -14.44 -13.06
N ALA A 62 6.01 -13.49 -12.17
CA ALA A 62 6.99 -12.92 -11.25
C ALA A 62 7.59 -13.98 -10.31
N LEU A 63 6.76 -14.89 -9.76
CA LEU A 63 7.22 -15.98 -8.89
C LEU A 63 8.15 -16.98 -9.61
N ASN A 64 7.93 -17.20 -10.90
CA ASN A 64 8.72 -18.12 -11.72
C ASN A 64 9.94 -17.48 -12.35
N HIS A 65 10.01 -16.14 -12.42
CA HIS A 65 11.10 -15.37 -13.01
C HIS A 65 11.54 -14.25 -12.05
N PRO A 66 11.95 -14.59 -10.83
CA PRO A 66 12.31 -13.60 -9.83
C PRO A 66 13.64 -12.91 -10.15
N HIS A 67 13.87 -11.79 -9.50
CA HIS A 67 15.10 -11.02 -9.63
C HIS A 67 16.08 -11.36 -8.50
N GLY A 68 17.28 -11.78 -8.84
CA GLY A 68 18.38 -11.98 -7.89
C GLY A 68 18.31 -13.26 -7.03
N CYS A 69 17.38 -14.18 -7.33
CA CYS A 69 17.31 -15.49 -6.66
C CYS A 69 16.61 -16.52 -7.55
N ASP A 70 16.56 -17.77 -7.11
CA ASP A 70 15.85 -18.84 -7.79
C ASP A 70 14.31 -18.65 -7.73
N PRO A 71 13.54 -19.24 -8.66
CA PRO A 71 12.10 -19.27 -8.62
C PRO A 71 11.57 -19.73 -7.26
N LEU A 72 10.44 -19.16 -6.80
CA LEU A 72 9.91 -19.48 -5.48
C LEU A 72 9.75 -21.00 -5.27
N PHE A 73 9.18 -21.70 -6.25
CA PHE A 73 8.98 -23.16 -6.16
C PHE A 73 10.27 -23.95 -5.95
N ALA A 74 11.42 -23.43 -6.46
CA ALA A 74 12.71 -24.08 -6.31
C ALA A 74 13.39 -23.84 -4.94
N GLN A 75 12.82 -22.95 -4.13
CA GLN A 75 13.28 -22.65 -2.78
C GLN A 75 12.45 -23.39 -1.69
N LEU A 76 11.41 -24.14 -2.09
CA LEU A 76 10.47 -24.78 -1.17
C LEU A 76 10.83 -26.25 -0.95
N GLU A 77 10.89 -26.64 0.32
CA GLU A 77 11.09 -28.01 0.74
C GLU A 77 9.99 -28.43 1.74
N PRO A 78 9.55 -29.69 1.73
CA PRO A 78 8.57 -30.18 2.70
C PRO A 78 9.02 -29.97 4.15
N GLY A 79 8.11 -29.50 4.99
CA GLY A 79 8.37 -29.27 6.42
C GLY A 79 9.06 -27.94 6.75
N MET A 80 9.34 -27.07 5.77
CA MET A 80 9.83 -25.72 6.03
C MET A 80 8.83 -24.92 6.86
N ARG A 81 9.38 -24.06 7.71
CA ARG A 81 8.66 -23.05 8.46
C ARG A 81 8.60 -21.76 7.65
N VAL A 82 7.43 -21.42 7.14
CA VAL A 82 7.26 -20.24 6.28
C VAL A 82 6.36 -19.19 6.94
N THR A 83 6.77 -17.94 6.88
CA THR A 83 5.90 -16.81 7.20
C THR A 83 5.60 -16.03 5.93
N VAL A 84 4.32 -15.74 5.68
CA VAL A 84 3.86 -14.86 4.62
C VAL A 84 3.41 -13.55 5.26
N ALA A 85 4.19 -12.50 5.14
CA ALA A 85 3.82 -11.16 5.57
C ALA A 85 3.04 -10.45 4.47
N VAL A 86 2.06 -9.65 4.83
CA VAL A 86 1.22 -8.91 3.89
C VAL A 86 0.90 -7.52 4.42
N ASP A 87 0.89 -6.51 3.55
CA ASP A 87 0.54 -5.15 3.91
C ASP A 87 -0.88 -5.03 4.45
N ASP A 88 -1.06 -4.16 5.43
CA ASP A 88 -2.35 -3.86 6.04
C ASP A 88 -3.25 -2.95 5.16
N ILE A 89 -4.43 -2.63 5.68
CA ILE A 89 -5.38 -1.64 5.13
C ILE A 89 -5.67 -0.53 6.13
N SER A 90 -4.80 -0.32 7.10
CA SER A 90 -5.03 0.62 8.22
C SER A 90 -5.00 2.08 7.83
N LEU A 91 -4.46 2.41 6.66
CA LEU A 91 -4.50 3.76 6.11
C LEU A 91 -5.95 4.17 5.79
N PRO A 92 -6.28 5.48 5.88
CA PRO A 92 -7.64 5.98 5.65
C PRO A 92 -7.99 6.02 4.15
N LEU A 93 -7.80 4.92 3.46
CA LEU A 93 -8.15 4.73 2.06
C LEU A 93 -9.42 3.87 1.94
N PRO A 94 -10.21 4.05 0.89
CA PRO A 94 -11.32 3.14 0.61
C PRO A 94 -10.80 1.71 0.46
N PRO A 95 -11.52 0.71 0.97
CA PRO A 95 -11.14 -0.69 0.80
C PRO A 95 -11.11 -1.05 -0.68
N MET A 96 -10.17 -1.89 -1.08
CA MET A 96 -10.09 -2.40 -2.46
C MET A 96 -11.35 -3.18 -2.85
N ALA A 97 -11.63 -3.19 -4.15
CA ALA A 97 -12.61 -4.11 -4.72
C ALA A 97 -12.20 -5.56 -4.47
N THR A 98 -13.21 -6.42 -4.32
CA THR A 98 -12.98 -7.87 -4.13
C THR A 98 -12.98 -8.62 -5.46
N PRO A 99 -12.07 -9.61 -5.63
CA PRO A 99 -11.01 -9.97 -4.71
C PRO A 99 -9.91 -8.89 -4.65
N ASP A 100 -9.41 -8.63 -3.45
CA ASP A 100 -8.27 -7.72 -3.21
C ASP A 100 -7.02 -8.25 -3.93
N ILE A 101 -6.10 -7.38 -4.31
CA ILE A 101 -4.84 -7.80 -4.95
C ILE A 101 -4.03 -8.68 -4.00
N ARG A 102 -4.03 -8.36 -2.70
CA ARG A 102 -3.40 -9.18 -1.64
C ARG A 102 -4.02 -10.56 -1.54
N GLN A 103 -5.34 -10.68 -1.64
CA GLN A 103 -6.02 -11.98 -1.71
C GLN A 103 -5.49 -12.81 -2.88
N THR A 104 -5.40 -12.21 -4.05
CA THR A 104 -4.91 -12.93 -5.25
C THR A 104 -3.46 -13.39 -5.09
N MET A 105 -2.58 -12.54 -4.52
CA MET A 105 -1.19 -12.93 -4.22
C MET A 105 -1.14 -14.09 -3.23
N LEU A 106 -1.86 -13.96 -2.11
CA LEU A 106 -1.88 -14.97 -1.05
C LEU A 106 -2.42 -16.30 -1.55
N GLU A 107 -3.51 -16.32 -2.32
CA GLU A 107 -4.06 -17.56 -2.89
C GLU A 107 -3.03 -18.30 -3.75
N ILE A 108 -2.29 -17.58 -4.59
CA ILE A 108 -1.27 -18.17 -5.47
C ILE A 108 -0.08 -18.69 -4.64
N VAL A 109 0.39 -17.91 -3.67
CA VAL A 109 1.51 -18.29 -2.80
C VAL A 109 1.15 -19.51 -1.94
N LEU A 110 0.01 -19.47 -1.27
CA LEU A 110 -0.43 -20.56 -0.39
C LEU A 110 -0.67 -21.86 -1.16
N ASP A 111 -1.26 -21.79 -2.35
CA ASP A 111 -1.43 -22.97 -3.22
C ASP A 111 -0.06 -23.54 -3.64
N MET A 112 0.95 -22.69 -3.88
CA MET A 112 2.31 -23.14 -4.19
C MET A 112 2.99 -23.80 -2.98
N LEU A 113 2.88 -23.19 -1.79
CA LEU A 113 3.42 -23.75 -0.55
C LEU A 113 2.81 -25.14 -0.25
N ALA A 114 1.48 -25.24 -0.30
CA ALA A 114 0.78 -26.51 -0.09
C ALA A 114 1.18 -27.57 -1.12
N GLY A 115 1.34 -27.18 -2.41
CA GLY A 115 1.78 -28.09 -3.47
C GLY A 115 3.20 -28.65 -3.28
N HIS A 116 4.04 -28.01 -2.44
CA HIS A 116 5.39 -28.44 -2.09
C HIS A 116 5.51 -29.06 -0.68
N GLY A 117 4.38 -29.33 -0.01
CA GLY A 117 4.38 -29.95 1.31
C GLY A 117 4.83 -29.04 2.45
N VAL A 118 4.65 -27.73 2.28
CA VAL A 118 4.91 -26.71 3.33
C VAL A 118 3.63 -26.48 4.12
N ASP A 119 3.54 -27.07 5.31
CA ASP A 119 2.34 -27.05 6.16
C ASP A 119 2.45 -26.06 7.32
N ASP A 120 3.68 -25.75 7.81
CA ASP A 120 3.91 -24.76 8.87
C ASP A 120 3.95 -23.32 8.30
N VAL A 121 2.78 -22.81 7.94
CA VAL A 121 2.61 -21.50 7.32
C VAL A 121 1.84 -20.57 8.24
N HIS A 122 2.42 -19.39 8.55
CA HIS A 122 1.73 -18.28 9.20
C HIS A 122 1.59 -17.08 8.24
N ILE A 123 0.47 -16.40 8.33
CA ILE A 123 0.21 -15.15 7.61
C ILE A 123 0.18 -14.04 8.64
N ILE A 124 1.04 -13.04 8.46
CA ILE A 124 1.16 -11.91 9.39
C ILE A 124 0.85 -10.61 8.67
N ILE A 125 -0.10 -9.84 9.20
CA ILE A 125 -0.36 -8.49 8.71
C ILE A 125 0.74 -7.58 9.22
N ALA A 126 1.51 -7.01 8.32
CA ALA A 126 2.64 -6.12 8.60
C ALA A 126 2.15 -4.69 8.85
N ASN A 127 1.52 -4.49 9.99
CA ASN A 127 0.88 -3.22 10.36
C ASN A 127 1.75 -2.29 11.22
N SER A 128 2.99 -2.69 11.55
CA SER A 128 3.86 -1.84 12.37
C SER A 128 3.14 -1.32 13.63
N LEU A 129 3.13 0.01 13.84
CA LEU A 129 2.35 0.70 14.87
C LEU A 129 1.00 1.23 14.37
N HIS A 130 0.58 0.88 13.17
CA HIS A 130 -0.77 1.19 12.73
C HIS A 130 -1.79 0.50 13.65
N ARG A 131 -3.03 0.97 13.66
CA ARG A 131 -4.10 0.26 14.35
C ARG A 131 -4.22 -1.17 13.83
N LYS A 132 -4.46 -2.12 14.71
CA LYS A 132 -4.75 -3.50 14.31
C LYS A 132 -6.02 -3.54 13.44
N MET A 133 -5.98 -4.33 12.37
CA MET A 133 -7.15 -4.59 11.56
C MET A 133 -8.17 -5.42 12.33
N THR A 134 -9.45 -5.11 12.12
CA THR A 134 -10.57 -5.88 12.67
C THR A 134 -10.75 -7.20 11.92
N GLU A 135 -11.39 -8.19 12.53
CA GLU A 135 -11.72 -9.48 11.88
C GLU A 135 -12.45 -9.29 10.55
N TRP A 136 -13.37 -8.33 10.51
CA TRP A 136 -14.13 -8.03 9.29
C TRP A 136 -13.21 -7.51 8.17
N GLU A 137 -12.28 -6.62 8.49
CA GLU A 137 -11.28 -6.09 7.53
C GLU A 137 -10.35 -7.20 7.07
N MET A 138 -9.86 -8.02 8.02
CA MET A 138 -8.99 -9.16 7.74
C MET A 138 -9.67 -10.15 6.79
N LYS A 139 -10.92 -10.54 7.10
CA LYS A 139 -11.71 -11.44 6.25
C LYS A 139 -11.99 -10.85 4.88
N ARG A 140 -12.29 -9.55 4.81
CA ARG A 140 -12.53 -8.85 3.56
C ARG A 140 -11.28 -8.81 2.68
N MET A 141 -10.10 -8.61 3.26
CA MET A 141 -8.83 -8.50 2.56
C MET A 141 -8.40 -9.80 1.90
N VAL A 142 -8.50 -10.93 2.64
CA VAL A 142 -7.97 -12.22 2.17
C VAL A 142 -9.04 -13.18 1.64
N GLY A 143 -10.31 -12.82 1.79
CA GLY A 143 -11.43 -13.69 1.43
C GLY A 143 -11.72 -14.78 2.46
N SER A 144 -12.91 -15.39 2.32
CA SER A 144 -13.40 -16.36 3.31
C SER A 144 -12.60 -17.66 3.36
N ARG A 145 -11.99 -18.11 2.25
CA ARG A 145 -11.19 -19.33 2.20
C ARG A 145 -9.99 -19.22 3.12
N ILE A 146 -9.12 -18.24 2.89
CA ILE A 146 -7.90 -18.04 3.67
C ILE A 146 -8.25 -17.70 5.12
N PHE A 147 -9.22 -16.81 5.33
CA PHE A 147 -9.62 -16.41 6.68
C PHE A 147 -10.07 -17.61 7.52
N ASN A 148 -10.97 -18.45 7.01
CA ASN A 148 -11.49 -19.59 7.78
C ASN A 148 -10.45 -20.69 8.04
N GLU A 149 -9.44 -20.80 7.18
CA GLU A 149 -8.39 -21.82 7.30
C GLU A 149 -7.28 -21.41 8.28
N TYR A 150 -6.93 -20.13 8.31
CA TYR A 150 -5.75 -19.66 9.05
C TYR A 150 -6.07 -18.85 10.31
N TYR A 151 -7.20 -18.14 10.39
CA TYR A 151 -7.58 -17.33 11.54
C TYR A 151 -8.14 -18.19 12.69
N PRO A 152 -7.85 -17.88 13.98
CA PRO A 152 -6.93 -16.81 14.44
C PRO A 152 -5.48 -17.25 14.62
N ASP A 153 -5.19 -18.53 14.65
CA ASP A 153 -3.91 -19.07 15.14
C ASP A 153 -2.74 -18.84 14.18
N ARG A 154 -3.02 -18.83 12.89
CA ARG A 154 -2.03 -18.71 11.82
C ARG A 154 -2.22 -17.48 10.91
N TYR A 155 -3.24 -16.66 11.16
CA TYR A 155 -3.47 -15.39 10.47
C TYR A 155 -3.83 -14.30 11.47
N TYR A 156 -2.95 -13.35 11.68
CA TYR A 156 -3.07 -12.34 12.75
C TYR A 156 -2.33 -11.03 12.40
N ASN A 157 -2.67 -9.95 13.14
CA ASN A 157 -1.93 -8.69 13.08
C ASN A 157 -0.58 -8.83 13.79
N HIS A 158 0.47 -8.23 13.23
CA HIS A 158 1.69 -8.01 13.99
C HIS A 158 1.39 -7.17 15.24
N ASP A 159 2.10 -7.47 16.32
CA ASP A 159 2.03 -6.73 17.57
C ASP A 159 3.43 -6.22 17.95
N ALA A 160 3.66 -4.93 17.67
CA ALA A 160 4.93 -4.26 17.90
C ALA A 160 5.25 -4.00 19.39
N GLU A 161 4.30 -4.30 20.29
CA GLU A 161 4.45 -4.09 21.73
C GLU A 161 4.48 -5.40 22.53
N TRP A 162 4.21 -6.55 21.88
CA TRP A 162 4.25 -7.86 22.53
C TRP A 162 5.69 -8.40 22.60
N THR A 163 6.39 -8.10 23.69
CA THR A 163 7.82 -8.39 23.86
C THR A 163 8.20 -9.86 23.71
N GLU A 164 7.33 -10.80 24.11
CA GLU A 164 7.58 -12.24 23.94
C GLU A 164 7.54 -12.69 22.48
N GLY A 165 6.75 -11.98 21.66
CA GLY A 165 6.60 -12.21 20.22
C GLY A 165 7.63 -11.47 19.37
N LEU A 166 8.64 -10.84 19.99
CA LEU A 166 9.66 -10.05 19.33
C LEU A 166 11.06 -10.62 19.59
N ILE A 167 11.99 -10.38 18.66
CA ILE A 167 13.40 -10.80 18.79
C ILE A 167 14.32 -9.78 18.12
N LYS A 168 15.42 -9.42 18.79
CA LYS A 168 16.46 -8.57 18.20
C LYS A 168 17.27 -9.41 17.22
N ILE A 169 17.36 -8.94 15.97
CA ILE A 169 18.15 -9.59 14.91
C ILE A 169 19.45 -8.84 14.60
N GLY A 170 19.58 -7.57 14.99
CA GLY A 170 20.80 -6.81 14.77
C GLY A 170 20.67 -5.36 15.25
N GLU A 171 21.67 -4.56 14.87
CA GLU A 171 21.67 -3.11 15.09
C GLU A 171 22.47 -2.43 13.98
N THR A 172 22.12 -1.16 13.67
CA THR A 172 22.88 -0.34 12.72
C THR A 172 24.23 0.10 13.32
N ARG A 173 25.10 0.65 12.47
CA ARG A 173 26.34 1.31 12.91
C ARG A 173 26.09 2.45 13.92
N HIS A 174 24.90 3.01 13.94
CA HIS A 174 24.47 4.06 14.87
C HIS A 174 23.85 3.52 16.15
N LYS A 175 23.94 2.19 16.38
CA LYS A 175 23.36 1.52 17.56
C LYS A 175 21.82 1.57 17.60
N GLU A 176 21.19 1.77 16.46
CA GLU A 176 19.75 1.66 16.33
C GLU A 176 19.40 0.16 16.23
N PRO A 177 18.57 -0.37 17.14
CA PRO A 177 18.25 -1.79 17.15
C PRO A 177 17.30 -2.14 16.03
N LEU A 178 17.37 -3.38 15.53
CA LEU A 178 16.35 -3.99 14.72
C LEU A 178 15.79 -5.21 15.46
N VAL A 179 14.57 -5.03 15.94
CA VAL A 179 13.79 -6.03 16.65
C VAL A 179 12.57 -6.35 15.81
N LEU A 180 12.37 -7.59 15.42
CA LEU A 180 11.31 -8.02 14.52
C LEU A 180 10.36 -9.02 15.19
N ASN A 181 9.23 -9.24 14.52
CA ASN A 181 8.33 -10.34 14.83
C ASN A 181 9.12 -11.66 14.87
N ARG A 182 9.08 -12.35 16.01
CA ARG A 182 9.85 -13.59 16.26
C ARG A 182 9.52 -14.66 15.25
N ARG A 183 8.22 -14.90 14.97
CA ARG A 183 7.80 -15.93 14.02
C ARG A 183 8.38 -15.67 12.63
N ALA A 184 8.38 -14.41 12.17
CA ALA A 184 8.95 -14.02 10.89
C ALA A 184 10.47 -14.19 10.87
N ALA A 185 11.15 -13.76 11.93
CA ALA A 185 12.63 -13.85 12.03
C ALA A 185 13.15 -15.28 12.16
N GLU A 186 12.38 -16.19 12.76
CA GLU A 186 12.74 -17.59 12.94
C GLU A 186 12.21 -18.52 11.82
N SER A 187 11.67 -17.97 10.74
CA SER A 187 11.21 -18.76 9.59
C SER A 187 12.36 -19.13 8.66
N ASP A 188 12.31 -20.31 8.05
CA ASP A 188 13.25 -20.73 7.00
C ASP A 188 13.14 -19.85 5.75
N LEU A 189 11.91 -19.32 5.50
CA LEU A 189 11.61 -18.39 4.43
C LEU A 189 10.55 -17.39 4.88
N LEU A 190 10.83 -16.11 4.72
CA LEU A 190 9.90 -15.01 4.87
C LEU A 190 9.48 -14.52 3.47
N ILE A 191 8.22 -14.73 3.11
CA ILE A 191 7.63 -14.19 1.88
C ILE A 191 6.90 -12.90 2.23
N TYR A 192 7.23 -11.78 1.57
CA TYR A 192 6.56 -10.51 1.80
C TYR A 192 5.72 -10.08 0.59
N CYS A 193 4.41 -9.94 0.80
CA CYS A 193 3.44 -9.50 -0.21
C CYS A 193 3.14 -8.01 -0.03
N ASN A 194 3.71 -7.16 -0.87
CA ASN A 194 3.64 -5.71 -0.79
C ASN A 194 2.79 -5.10 -1.90
N ILE A 195 2.11 -4.00 -1.56
CA ILE A 195 1.38 -3.15 -2.51
C ILE A 195 1.95 -1.73 -2.45
N ASN A 196 2.56 -1.29 -3.54
CA ASN A 196 3.06 0.07 -3.67
C ASN A 196 2.00 0.98 -4.31
N LEU A 197 1.51 1.93 -3.52
CA LEU A 197 0.64 3.00 -3.98
C LEU A 197 1.45 4.27 -4.30
N VAL A 198 2.55 4.47 -3.59
CA VAL A 198 3.44 5.63 -3.72
C VAL A 198 4.90 5.19 -3.67
N PRO A 199 5.84 6.01 -4.22
CA PRO A 199 7.26 5.63 -4.29
C PRO A 199 7.96 5.40 -2.94
N MET A 200 7.39 5.81 -1.82
CA MET A 200 7.94 5.56 -0.48
C MET A 200 7.58 4.19 0.09
N ASP A 201 6.66 3.44 -0.54
CA ASP A 201 6.26 2.11 -0.08
C ASP A 201 7.21 1.04 -0.62
N GLY A 202 7.28 -0.11 0.05
CA GLY A 202 8.02 -1.27 -0.42
C GLY A 202 9.50 -1.31 -0.04
N GLY A 203 10.24 -2.19 -0.69
CA GLY A 203 11.67 -2.40 -0.50
C GLY A 203 12.05 -2.81 0.92
N HIS A 204 13.18 -2.32 1.36
CA HIS A 204 13.70 -2.60 2.71
C HIS A 204 12.76 -2.12 3.83
N LYS A 205 11.95 -1.11 3.57
CA LYS A 205 10.93 -0.60 4.51
C LYS A 205 9.89 -1.67 4.85
N SER A 206 9.55 -2.57 3.93
CA SER A 206 8.51 -3.58 4.13
C SER A 206 8.72 -4.42 5.38
N VAL A 207 9.82 -5.16 5.45
CA VAL A 207 10.14 -6.01 6.62
C VAL A 207 10.61 -5.19 7.80
N ALA A 208 11.56 -4.27 7.57
CA ALA A 208 12.21 -3.50 8.63
C ALA A 208 11.26 -2.53 9.37
N VAL A 209 10.14 -2.14 8.75
CA VAL A 209 9.13 -1.28 9.37
C VAL A 209 7.86 -2.07 9.68
N GLY A 210 7.35 -2.84 8.72
CA GLY A 210 6.05 -3.52 8.87
C GLY A 210 6.00 -4.56 9.97
N LEU A 211 7.12 -5.19 10.29
CA LEU A 211 7.23 -6.28 11.29
C LEU A 211 8.12 -5.92 12.49
N CYS A 212 8.55 -4.65 12.63
CA CYS A 212 9.42 -4.23 13.72
C CYS A 212 8.65 -3.83 14.98
N ASP A 213 9.41 -3.72 16.08
CA ASP A 213 8.92 -3.18 17.33
C ASP A 213 8.92 -1.63 17.37
N TYR A 214 8.43 -1.08 18.48
CA TYR A 214 8.39 0.36 18.72
C TYR A 214 9.77 1.02 18.71
N GLU A 215 10.77 0.41 19.35
CA GLU A 215 12.11 1.01 19.49
C GLU A 215 12.84 1.07 18.14
N SER A 216 12.71 0.04 17.32
CA SER A 216 13.24 0.04 15.96
C SER A 216 12.57 1.11 15.09
N LEU A 217 11.24 1.23 15.18
CA LEU A 217 10.49 2.24 14.45
C LEU A 217 10.86 3.66 14.86
N ARG A 218 11.01 3.90 16.17
CA ARG A 218 11.37 5.20 16.73
C ARG A 218 12.69 5.74 16.16
N ALA A 219 13.65 4.88 15.89
CA ALA A 219 14.96 5.26 15.35
C ALA A 219 14.86 6.03 14.02
N HIS A 220 13.84 5.77 13.21
CA HIS A 220 13.65 6.43 11.91
C HIS A 220 12.37 7.28 11.81
N HIS A 221 11.43 7.19 12.76
CA HIS A 221 10.22 8.04 12.83
C HIS A 221 10.38 9.14 13.89
N GLU A 222 11.50 9.85 13.86
CA GLU A 222 11.82 10.93 14.78
C GLU A 222 11.80 12.31 14.10
N PRO A 223 11.68 13.42 14.85
CA PRO A 223 11.66 14.78 14.28
C PRO A 223 12.88 15.14 13.44
N GLN A 224 14.05 14.59 13.77
CA GLN A 224 15.28 14.86 13.01
C GLN A 224 15.21 14.24 11.61
N THR A 225 14.78 12.99 11.50
CA THR A 225 14.57 12.32 10.20
C THR A 225 13.60 13.09 9.30
N ILE A 226 12.55 13.70 9.91
CA ILE A 226 11.61 14.55 9.17
C ILE A 226 12.30 15.80 8.62
N ARG A 227 13.12 16.47 9.44
CA ARG A 227 13.83 17.69 9.05
C ARG A 227 14.91 17.44 7.99
N ASP A 228 15.53 16.28 8.05
CA ASP A 228 16.64 15.89 7.15
C ASP A 228 16.13 15.34 5.81
N SER A 229 14.81 15.14 5.67
CA SER A 229 14.20 14.68 4.43
C SER A 229 13.70 15.85 3.59
N ASP A 230 14.28 16.05 2.42
CA ASP A 230 13.76 17.00 1.41
C ASP A 230 12.46 16.53 0.76
N SER A 231 12.30 15.22 0.67
CA SER A 231 11.09 14.57 0.13
C SER A 231 10.97 13.16 0.70
N TYR A 232 9.75 12.75 1.08
CA TYR A 232 9.48 11.34 1.41
C TYR A 232 9.18 10.50 0.18
N MET A 233 8.69 11.13 -0.91
CA MET A 233 8.31 10.44 -2.13
C MET A 233 9.48 10.15 -3.06
N ASP A 234 10.62 10.80 -2.86
CA ASP A 234 11.86 10.55 -3.59
C ASP A 234 12.84 9.80 -2.68
N PRO A 235 13.05 8.49 -2.90
CA PRO A 235 13.92 7.68 -2.06
C PRO A 235 15.34 8.24 -1.92
N ALA A 236 15.88 8.89 -2.96
CA ALA A 236 17.22 9.48 -2.94
C ALA A 236 17.31 10.71 -2.04
N ARG A 237 16.19 11.37 -1.73
CA ARG A 237 16.09 12.60 -0.95
C ARG A 237 15.41 12.40 0.41
N SER A 238 15.14 11.17 0.78
CA SER A 238 14.46 10.78 2.01
C SER A 238 15.43 10.21 3.03
N ALA A 239 15.68 10.93 4.12
CA ALA A 239 16.45 10.41 5.24
C ALA A 239 15.78 9.18 5.88
N LEU A 240 14.44 9.13 5.86
CA LEU A 240 13.66 7.97 6.27
C LEU A 240 14.01 6.74 5.43
N ASN A 241 14.04 6.88 4.09
CA ASN A 241 14.38 5.78 3.20
C ASN A 241 15.81 5.28 3.44
N HIS A 242 16.77 6.20 3.65
CA HIS A 242 18.17 5.83 3.94
C HIS A 242 18.27 5.02 5.23
N LYS A 243 17.60 5.43 6.31
CA LYS A 243 17.58 4.68 7.58
C LYS A 243 16.88 3.33 7.43
N CYS A 244 15.74 3.27 6.74
CA CYS A 244 15.06 2.00 6.46
C CYS A 244 15.94 1.05 5.62
N THR A 245 16.71 1.59 4.67
CA THR A 245 17.66 0.79 3.88
C THR A 245 18.80 0.23 4.74
N GLU A 246 19.34 1.00 5.70
CA GLU A 246 20.36 0.48 6.63
C GLU A 246 19.82 -0.67 7.50
N LEU A 247 18.59 -0.53 8.02
CA LEU A 247 17.92 -1.61 8.76
C LEU A 247 17.58 -2.81 7.88
N GLY A 248 17.10 -2.55 6.65
CA GLY A 248 16.76 -3.60 5.70
C GLY A 248 17.96 -4.43 5.24
N LYS A 249 19.16 -3.86 5.19
CA LYS A 249 20.40 -4.63 4.93
C LYS A 249 20.72 -5.62 6.04
N ILE A 250 20.34 -5.32 7.28
CA ILE A 250 20.42 -6.31 8.36
C ILE A 250 19.45 -7.46 8.08
N VAL A 251 18.21 -7.13 7.66
CA VAL A 251 17.23 -8.15 7.26
C VAL A 251 17.79 -9.04 6.15
N ASP A 252 18.33 -8.46 5.08
CA ASP A 252 18.88 -9.23 3.94
C ASP A 252 20.04 -10.15 4.32
N ASN A 253 20.79 -9.80 5.36
CA ASN A 253 21.92 -10.60 5.84
C ASN A 253 21.50 -11.72 6.81
N GLU A 254 20.48 -11.48 7.62
CA GLU A 254 20.07 -12.38 8.71
C GLU A 254 18.90 -13.29 8.31
N LEU A 255 18.07 -12.88 7.34
CA LEU A 255 16.86 -13.61 6.97
C LEU A 255 16.85 -13.98 5.49
N ASN A 256 16.23 -15.12 5.19
CA ASN A 256 15.91 -15.47 3.81
C ASN A 256 14.55 -14.84 3.44
N VAL A 257 14.59 -13.72 2.71
CA VAL A 257 13.40 -12.98 2.32
C VAL A 257 13.16 -13.11 0.82
N PHE A 258 11.92 -13.42 0.46
CA PHE A 258 11.40 -13.40 -0.90
C PHE A 258 10.32 -12.34 -1.01
N HIS A 259 10.60 -11.24 -1.69
CA HIS A 259 9.65 -10.17 -1.91
C HIS A 259 8.74 -10.43 -3.11
N ILE A 260 7.48 -10.04 -2.98
CA ILE A 260 6.52 -9.92 -4.07
C ILE A 260 5.98 -8.49 -3.98
N GLU A 261 6.43 -7.62 -4.86
CA GLU A 261 5.97 -6.23 -4.88
C GLU A 261 5.11 -5.96 -6.10
N THR A 262 4.01 -5.25 -5.87
CA THR A 262 3.10 -4.81 -6.92
C THR A 262 3.01 -3.29 -6.89
N ALA A 263 3.01 -2.66 -8.07
CA ALA A 263 2.58 -1.27 -8.20
C ALA A 263 1.11 -1.24 -8.64
N ILE A 264 0.34 -0.36 -8.03
CA ILE A 264 -1.07 -0.14 -8.36
C ILE A 264 -1.28 1.27 -8.90
N ASN A 265 -2.28 1.44 -9.76
CA ASN A 265 -2.64 2.76 -10.26
C ASN A 265 -3.48 3.54 -9.23
N ASN A 266 -3.69 4.82 -9.52
CA ASN A 266 -4.48 5.72 -8.68
C ASN A 266 -5.99 5.72 -9.04
N ARG A 267 -6.50 4.68 -9.72
CA ARG A 267 -7.91 4.57 -10.08
C ARG A 267 -8.78 4.25 -8.86
N MET A 268 -9.15 5.28 -8.13
CA MET A 268 -9.98 5.12 -6.94
C MET A 268 -11.45 4.85 -7.29
N TYR A 269 -11.96 5.47 -8.34
CA TYR A 269 -13.37 5.41 -8.73
C TYR A 269 -13.56 4.83 -10.13
N LYS A 270 -14.75 4.30 -10.42
CA LYS A 270 -15.16 3.76 -11.72
C LYS A 270 -16.66 3.96 -11.95
N GLY A 271 -17.05 4.05 -13.22
CA GLY A 271 -18.46 4.15 -13.61
C GLY A 271 -19.08 5.49 -13.18
N ASP A 272 -20.18 5.45 -12.45
CA ASP A 272 -20.92 6.66 -12.07
C ASP A 272 -20.13 7.68 -11.25
N MET A 273 -19.02 7.25 -10.64
CA MET A 273 -18.17 8.09 -9.82
C MET A 273 -16.88 8.53 -10.52
N ASP A 274 -16.67 8.19 -11.79
CA ASP A 274 -15.47 8.56 -12.56
C ASP A 274 -15.23 10.08 -12.61
N PHE A 275 -16.30 10.87 -12.49
CA PHE A 275 -16.19 12.32 -12.46
C PHE A 275 -15.35 12.85 -11.29
N LEU A 276 -15.25 12.12 -10.17
CA LEU A 276 -14.41 12.48 -9.04
C LEU A 276 -12.90 12.35 -9.30
N LEU A 277 -12.52 11.72 -10.41
CA LEU A 277 -11.13 11.67 -10.88
C LEU A 277 -10.77 12.88 -11.76
N LYS A 278 -11.76 13.72 -12.10
CA LYS A 278 -11.56 14.90 -12.94
C LYS A 278 -11.24 16.12 -12.08
N ASN A 279 -10.51 17.06 -12.69
CA ASN A 279 -10.44 18.41 -12.19
C ASN A 279 -11.84 19.07 -12.28
N GLU A 280 -12.25 19.82 -11.26
CA GLU A 280 -13.57 20.50 -11.22
C GLU A 280 -13.76 21.53 -12.33
N ASP A 281 -12.67 22.08 -12.88
CA ASP A 281 -12.74 22.98 -14.05
C ASP A 281 -13.14 22.20 -15.33
N ASP A 282 -12.89 20.88 -15.37
CA ASP A 282 -13.23 20.00 -16.48
C ASP A 282 -14.61 19.33 -16.30
N PHE A 283 -15.35 19.68 -15.24
CA PHE A 283 -16.68 19.15 -15.00
C PHE A 283 -17.67 19.58 -16.08
N THR A 284 -18.34 18.62 -16.69
CA THR A 284 -19.53 18.88 -17.48
C THR A 284 -20.68 19.31 -16.58
N ALA A 285 -21.74 19.88 -17.16
CA ALA A 285 -22.97 20.19 -16.41
C ALA A 285 -23.55 18.93 -15.71
N PHE A 286 -23.40 17.77 -16.32
CA PHE A 286 -23.85 16.50 -15.76
C PHE A 286 -22.96 16.04 -14.58
N ASP A 287 -21.64 16.20 -14.69
CA ASP A 287 -20.72 15.90 -13.57
C ASP A 287 -21.04 16.77 -12.35
N ARG A 288 -21.28 18.06 -12.58
CA ARG A 288 -21.67 19.01 -11.53
C ARG A 288 -23.00 18.65 -10.89
N MET A 289 -23.99 18.27 -11.67
CA MET A 289 -25.28 17.80 -11.17
C MET A 289 -25.13 16.54 -10.30
N LYS A 290 -24.34 15.55 -10.75
CA LYS A 290 -24.02 14.35 -9.98
C LYS A 290 -23.36 14.68 -8.64
N PHE A 291 -22.39 15.59 -8.67
CA PHE A 291 -21.69 16.00 -7.46
C PHE A 291 -22.64 16.66 -6.45
N GLU A 292 -23.46 17.61 -6.89
CA GLU A 292 -24.41 18.27 -6.00
C GLU A 292 -25.47 17.30 -5.42
N ALA A 293 -25.94 16.36 -6.23
CA ALA A 293 -26.85 15.31 -5.76
C ALA A 293 -26.17 14.41 -4.69
N MET A 294 -24.92 14.03 -4.91
CA MET A 294 -24.13 13.25 -3.95
C MET A 294 -23.92 14.05 -2.65
N ARG A 295 -23.49 15.31 -2.75
CA ARG A 295 -23.25 16.19 -1.60
C ARG A 295 -24.54 16.38 -0.79
N TYR A 296 -25.66 16.65 -1.44
CA TYR A 296 -26.95 16.78 -0.79
C TYR A 296 -27.35 15.49 -0.06
N THR A 297 -27.23 14.34 -0.73
CA THR A 297 -27.54 13.04 -0.13
C THR A 297 -26.67 12.77 1.10
N MET A 298 -25.35 12.97 0.98
CA MET A 298 -24.42 12.77 2.09
C MET A 298 -24.75 13.69 3.28
N SER A 299 -25.10 14.96 3.03
CA SER A 299 -25.46 15.91 4.10
C SER A 299 -26.73 15.54 4.87
N LYS A 300 -27.64 14.77 4.27
CA LYS A 300 -28.90 14.34 4.90
C LYS A 300 -28.83 12.99 5.59
N LEU A 301 -27.82 12.19 5.29
CA LEU A 301 -27.66 10.88 5.91
C LEU A 301 -27.04 11.00 7.30
N PRO A 302 -27.50 10.22 8.31
CA PRO A 302 -26.82 10.11 9.58
C PRO A 302 -25.44 9.44 9.39
N ARG A 303 -24.48 9.78 10.26
CA ARG A 303 -23.10 9.32 10.17
C ARG A 303 -22.94 7.81 9.91
N PRO A 304 -23.66 6.88 10.59
CA PRO A 304 -23.52 5.45 10.31
C PRO A 304 -23.94 5.07 8.90
N ALA A 305 -24.96 5.72 8.34
CA ALA A 305 -25.42 5.47 6.97
C ALA A 305 -24.43 6.02 5.93
N ARG A 306 -23.86 7.21 6.16
CA ARG A 306 -22.77 7.77 5.31
C ARG A 306 -21.58 6.82 5.27
N ARG A 307 -21.11 6.38 6.44
CA ARG A 307 -20.02 5.43 6.56
C ARG A 307 -20.29 4.14 5.79
N LYS A 308 -21.47 3.57 5.95
CA LYS A 308 -21.89 2.38 5.19
C LYS A 308 -21.90 2.61 3.69
N LEU A 309 -22.37 3.78 3.24
CA LEU A 309 -22.39 4.14 1.82
C LEU A 309 -20.98 4.25 1.24
N LEU A 310 -20.08 4.96 1.92
CA LEU A 310 -18.68 5.08 1.51
C LEU A 310 -17.97 3.72 1.45
N HIS A 311 -18.15 2.89 2.48
CA HIS A 311 -17.58 1.53 2.51
C HIS A 311 -18.19 0.59 1.44
N SER A 312 -19.37 0.90 0.92
CA SER A 312 -19.99 0.13 -0.18
C SER A 312 -19.37 0.45 -1.55
N LYS A 313 -18.56 1.49 -1.65
CA LYS A 313 -17.89 1.93 -2.89
C LYS A 313 -16.39 1.63 -2.78
N PRO A 314 -15.98 0.40 -3.10
CA PRO A 314 -14.58 0.01 -3.00
C PRO A 314 -13.74 0.72 -4.05
N ALA A 315 -12.48 0.98 -3.70
CA ALA A 315 -11.49 1.51 -4.64
C ALA A 315 -11.22 0.51 -5.76
N GLN A 316 -11.13 1.02 -6.98
CA GLN A 316 -10.98 0.23 -8.21
C GLN A 316 -9.53 0.18 -8.68
N TYR A 317 -8.59 0.19 -7.73
CA TYR A 317 -7.16 0.08 -8.07
C TYR A 317 -6.89 -1.14 -8.95
N GLU A 318 -6.05 -0.93 -9.95
CA GLU A 318 -5.58 -1.98 -10.84
C GLU A 318 -4.07 -2.16 -10.67
N MET A 319 -3.62 -3.38 -10.69
CA MET A 319 -2.19 -3.70 -10.66
C MET A 319 -1.55 -3.31 -12.00
N ILE A 320 -0.51 -2.48 -11.98
CA ILE A 320 0.21 -2.00 -13.17
C ILE A 320 1.57 -2.66 -13.35
N ALA A 321 2.13 -3.24 -12.29
CA ALA A 321 3.34 -4.05 -12.32
C ALA A 321 3.33 -5.07 -11.18
N CYS A 322 4.08 -6.18 -11.36
CA CYS A 322 4.37 -7.15 -10.32
C CYS A 322 5.78 -7.70 -10.57
N HIS A 323 6.63 -7.61 -9.57
CA HIS A 323 7.97 -8.19 -9.56
C HIS A 323 8.19 -8.99 -8.29
N ALA A 324 9.04 -10.01 -8.34
CA ALA A 324 9.37 -10.84 -7.18
C ALA A 324 10.87 -11.16 -7.13
N GLY A 325 11.37 -11.56 -5.95
CA GLY A 325 12.77 -11.95 -5.73
C GLY A 325 13.41 -11.24 -4.56
N LYS A 326 14.70 -10.87 -4.68
CA LYS A 326 15.43 -10.13 -3.65
C LYS A 326 14.96 -8.68 -3.56
N THR A 327 15.03 -8.10 -2.37
CA THR A 327 14.49 -6.80 -1.99
C THR A 327 14.85 -5.69 -2.98
N GLU A 328 16.15 -5.39 -3.12
CA GLU A 328 16.62 -4.22 -3.87
C GLU A 328 16.27 -4.29 -5.38
N PRO A 329 16.60 -5.39 -6.12
CA PRO A 329 16.30 -5.46 -7.55
C PRO A 329 14.81 -5.52 -7.89
N VAL A 330 13.96 -5.97 -6.95
CA VAL A 330 12.49 -5.93 -7.09
C VAL A 330 12.00 -4.50 -6.91
N HIS A 331 12.43 -3.87 -5.82
CA HIS A 331 11.99 -2.54 -5.44
C HIS A 331 12.36 -1.47 -6.49
N GLU A 332 13.58 -1.49 -7.02
CA GLU A 332 14.00 -0.56 -8.08
C GLU A 332 13.05 -0.57 -9.29
N ARG A 333 12.58 -1.75 -9.70
CA ARG A 333 11.65 -1.89 -10.84
C ARG A 333 10.26 -1.37 -10.52
N ILE A 334 9.81 -1.60 -9.30
CA ILE A 334 8.50 -1.13 -8.85
C ILE A 334 8.50 0.40 -8.70
N ILE A 335 9.56 0.97 -8.12
CA ILE A 335 9.71 2.43 -7.99
C ILE A 335 9.79 3.11 -9.36
N ALA A 336 10.54 2.55 -10.30
CA ALA A 336 10.57 3.08 -11.66
C ALA A 336 9.16 3.14 -12.27
N LYS A 337 8.32 2.13 -12.01
CA LYS A 337 6.93 2.11 -12.47
C LYS A 337 6.01 3.07 -11.70
N ALA A 338 6.27 3.31 -10.42
CA ALA A 338 5.49 4.23 -9.59
C ALA A 338 5.74 5.71 -9.95
N PHE A 339 6.87 6.04 -10.61
CA PHE A 339 7.18 7.38 -11.10
C PHE A 339 6.60 7.70 -12.48
N GLU A 340 6.10 6.73 -13.24
CA GLU A 340 5.36 6.96 -14.50
C GLU A 340 3.98 7.59 -14.26
#